data_369338a58e279a2b2b2b009ca3d72bd2
#
_entry.id   369338a58e279a2b2b2b009ca3d72bd2
#
_cell.length_a   1.000
_cell.length_b   1.000
_cell.length_c   1.000
_cell.angle_alpha   90.00
_cell.angle_beta   90.00
_cell.angle_gamma   90.00
#
_symmetry.space_group_name_H-M   'P 1'
#
loop_
_entity.id
_entity.type
_entity.pdbx_description
1 polymer ?
#
loop_
_entity_poly.entity_id
_entity_poly.type
_entity_poly.pdbx_seq_one_letter_code
_entity_poly.pdbx_strand_id
1 'polypeptide(L)'
;SWNPIKDLRIYTNARGDYRHVSSEAINLVNYGWSGMVYGGLQYEFPLKIHFGVNAGGGSPELQLQGKGESWYFYSCSINKSFLNDRLTVAANFSNMFTEYLRFKQTISSTNFISTNSVRYPSRRLMFSGSYRIGDLKAAVKKANRSIENDDVKQGNTGSGQGSNGGGTQQGGGGAQ
;
A
#
# COMPACT_ATOMS: atom_id res chain seq x y z
N SER A 1 2.47 12.80 -0.54
CA SER A 1 2.82 12.92 -1.98
C SER A 1 2.54 14.34 -2.45
N TRP A 2 3.38 14.82 -3.32
CA TRP A 2 3.33 16.15 -3.89
C TRP A 2 3.50 16.08 -5.41
N ASN A 3 2.67 16.84 -6.15
CA ASN A 3 2.68 16.89 -7.60
C ASN A 3 3.01 18.33 -8.02
N PRO A 4 4.29 18.71 -8.14
CA PRO A 4 4.69 20.07 -8.49
C PRO A 4 4.29 20.47 -9.91
N ILE A 5 4.23 19.53 -10.81
CA ILE A 5 3.72 19.65 -12.17
C ILE A 5 2.86 18.44 -12.52
N LYS A 6 2.03 18.56 -13.55
CA LYS A 6 1.03 17.55 -13.94
C LYS A 6 1.60 16.13 -14.07
N ASP A 7 2.79 16.00 -14.65
CA ASP A 7 3.37 14.71 -15.01
C ASP A 7 4.45 14.23 -14.02
N LEU A 8 4.67 14.98 -12.92
CA LEU A 8 5.66 14.65 -11.90
C LEU A 8 4.99 14.42 -10.56
N ARG A 9 5.21 13.24 -10.02
CA ARG A 9 4.79 12.85 -8.68
C ARG A 9 6.00 12.55 -7.81
N ILE A 10 6.06 13.21 -6.67
CA ILE A 10 7.05 12.95 -5.63
C ILE A 10 6.33 12.44 -4.40
N TYR A 11 6.85 11.43 -3.75
CA TYR A 11 6.31 10.94 -2.51
C TYR A 11 7.42 10.57 -1.54
N THR A 12 7.14 10.75 -0.28
CA THR A 12 8.01 10.32 0.80
C THR A 12 7.18 9.80 1.95
N ASN A 13 7.74 8.87 2.67
CA ASN A 13 7.21 8.31 3.90
C ASN A 13 8.34 8.12 4.88
N ALA A 14 8.11 8.51 6.13
CA ALA A 14 9.07 8.35 7.20
C ALA A 14 8.34 7.81 8.44
N ARG A 15 9.00 6.93 9.15
CA ARG A 15 8.54 6.40 10.42
C ARG A 15 9.68 6.39 11.42
N GLY A 16 9.39 6.84 12.64
CA GLY A 16 10.31 6.77 13.76
C GLY A 16 9.61 6.09 14.94
N ASP A 17 10.28 5.15 15.55
CA ASP A 17 9.79 4.42 16.71
C ASP A 17 10.83 4.50 17.83
N TYR A 18 10.37 4.84 19.03
CA TYR A 18 11.16 4.66 20.26
C TYR A 18 10.77 3.34 20.91
N ARG A 19 11.76 2.51 21.16
CA ARG A 19 11.54 1.21 21.79
C ARG A 19 12.29 1.11 23.10
N HIS A 20 11.62 0.54 24.08
CA HIS A 20 12.17 0.11 25.34
C HIS A 20 11.88 -1.38 25.50
N VAL A 21 12.92 -2.19 25.61
CA VAL A 21 12.83 -3.64 25.71
C VAL A 21 13.56 -4.06 26.97
N SER A 22 12.87 -4.79 27.86
CA SER A 22 13.43 -5.28 29.11
C SER A 22 13.14 -6.75 29.32
N SER A 23 14.02 -7.45 30.02
CA SER A 23 13.82 -8.81 30.46
C SER A 23 14.35 -8.96 31.90
N GLU A 24 13.47 -9.25 32.82
CA GLU A 24 13.82 -9.50 34.24
C GLU A 24 14.63 -10.79 34.39
N ALA A 25 14.33 -11.82 33.60
CA ALA A 25 14.99 -13.12 33.66
C ALA A 25 16.51 -13.07 33.44
N ILE A 26 16.98 -12.10 32.67
CA ILE A 26 18.40 -11.93 32.34
C ILE A 26 18.92 -10.55 32.76
N ASN A 27 18.09 -9.79 33.47
CA ASN A 27 18.41 -8.42 33.96
C ASN A 27 18.99 -7.50 32.90
N LEU A 28 18.39 -7.54 31.72
CA LEU A 28 18.77 -6.68 30.59
C LEU A 28 17.69 -5.68 30.25
N VAL A 29 18.13 -4.46 30.02
CA VAL A 29 17.28 -3.37 29.54
C VAL A 29 18.01 -2.73 28.35
N ASN A 30 17.29 -2.56 27.26
CA ASN A 30 17.79 -1.84 26.09
C ASN A 30 16.72 -0.87 25.58
N TYR A 31 17.13 0.32 25.17
CA TYR A 31 16.23 1.34 24.68
C TYR A 31 16.89 2.16 23.58
N GLY A 32 16.08 2.70 22.69
CA GLY A 32 16.61 3.54 21.63
C GLY A 32 15.58 3.86 20.56
N TRP A 33 16.01 4.68 19.64
CA TRP A 33 15.26 5.07 18.46
C TRP A 33 15.59 4.14 17.29
N SER A 34 14.54 3.77 16.55
CA SER A 34 14.66 3.18 15.23
C SER A 34 13.74 3.91 14.27
N GLY A 35 14.06 3.85 12.99
CA GLY A 35 13.24 4.52 12.00
C GLY A 35 13.59 4.11 10.60
N MET A 36 12.70 4.43 9.70
CA MET A 36 12.89 4.23 8.27
C MET A 36 12.37 5.44 7.49
N VAL A 37 12.99 5.67 6.35
CA VAL A 37 12.53 6.64 5.37
C VAL A 37 12.59 5.99 4.00
N TYR A 38 11.55 6.22 3.20
CA TYR A 38 11.57 5.89 1.79
C TYR A 38 10.79 6.92 1.00
N GLY A 39 11.16 7.06 -0.24
CA GLY A 39 10.49 7.97 -1.14
C GLY A 39 10.82 7.66 -2.58
N GLY A 40 10.19 8.37 -3.46
CA GLY A 40 10.41 8.21 -4.87
C GLY A 40 9.86 9.36 -5.68
N LEU A 41 10.24 9.32 -6.94
CA LEU A 41 9.86 10.24 -7.97
C LEU A 41 9.34 9.43 -9.15
N GLN A 42 8.21 9.85 -9.69
CA GLN A 42 7.63 9.30 -10.91
C GLN A 42 7.40 10.43 -11.89
N TYR A 43 7.86 10.25 -13.09
CA TYR A 43 7.69 11.21 -14.16
C TYR A 43 7.14 10.53 -15.41
N GLU A 44 6.12 11.14 -15.99
CA GLU A 44 5.51 10.69 -17.24
C GLU A 44 5.99 11.59 -18.40
N PHE A 45 6.84 11.01 -19.22
CA PHE A 45 7.31 11.69 -20.44
C PHE A 45 6.26 11.60 -21.55
N PRO A 46 6.34 12.50 -22.55
CA PRO A 46 5.63 12.33 -23.82
C PRO A 46 5.86 10.93 -24.39
N LEU A 47 4.96 10.45 -25.25
CA LEU A 47 5.02 9.12 -25.87
C LEU A 47 4.81 7.94 -24.88
N LYS A 48 4.13 8.18 -23.75
CA LYS A 48 3.77 7.15 -22.75
C LYS A 48 4.99 6.42 -22.19
N ILE A 49 6.05 7.17 -21.93
CA ILE A 49 7.23 6.68 -21.22
C ILE A 49 7.09 7.09 -19.74
N HIS A 50 7.09 6.12 -18.85
CA HIS A 50 7.06 6.35 -17.41
C HIS A 50 8.44 6.04 -16.82
N PHE A 51 8.97 7.00 -16.11
CA PHE A 51 10.23 6.89 -15.40
C PHE A 51 9.96 6.94 -13.90
N GLY A 52 10.61 6.08 -13.15
CA GLY A 52 10.48 6.04 -11.71
C GLY A 52 11.82 5.84 -11.02
N VAL A 53 12.03 6.56 -9.94
CA VAL A 53 13.16 6.37 -9.03
C VAL A 53 12.61 6.20 -7.63
N ASN A 54 13.10 5.20 -6.93
CA ASN A 54 12.74 4.93 -5.54
C ASN A 54 14.00 4.70 -4.74
N ALA A 55 14.04 5.21 -3.53
CA ALA A 55 15.11 4.96 -2.59
C ALA A 55 14.56 4.93 -1.16
N GLY A 56 15.20 4.18 -0.31
CA GLY A 56 14.85 4.13 1.08
C GLY A 56 15.89 3.42 1.92
N GLY A 57 15.73 3.53 3.22
CA GLY A 57 16.57 2.87 4.17
C GLY A 57 16.02 2.98 5.58
N GLY A 58 16.57 2.17 6.46
CA GLY A 58 16.19 2.15 7.85
C GLY A 58 17.38 1.97 8.76
N SER A 59 17.23 2.53 9.97
CA SER A 59 18.18 2.30 11.05
C SER A 59 18.07 0.85 11.57
N PRO A 60 19.07 0.37 12.30
CA PRO A 60 19.02 -0.93 12.94
C PRO A 60 17.81 -1.07 13.85
N GLU A 61 17.17 -2.24 13.80
CA GLU A 61 16.14 -2.58 14.78
C GLU A 61 16.77 -2.91 16.13
N LEU A 62 16.21 -2.30 17.18
CA LEU A 62 16.66 -2.53 18.54
C LEU A 62 16.18 -3.91 19.02
N GLN A 63 17.11 -4.71 19.49
CA GLN A 63 16.87 -6.03 20.08
C GLN A 63 17.35 -6.03 21.53
N LEU A 64 16.84 -6.96 22.33
CA LEU A 64 17.23 -7.06 23.75
C LEU A 64 18.73 -7.30 23.92
N GLN A 65 19.33 -8.14 23.08
CA GLN A 65 20.72 -8.55 23.15
C GLN A 65 21.52 -8.15 21.90
N GLY A 66 21.35 -6.93 21.43
CA GLY A 66 22.11 -6.45 20.28
C GLY A 66 21.39 -5.42 19.44
N LYS A 67 21.96 -5.16 18.30
CA LYS A 67 21.38 -4.33 17.25
C LYS A 67 21.42 -5.09 15.94
N GLY A 68 20.37 -4.97 15.17
CA GLY A 68 20.41 -5.34 13.76
C GLY A 68 21.32 -4.42 12.97
N GLU A 69 21.28 -4.48 11.68
CA GLU A 69 22.02 -3.60 10.79
C GLU A 69 21.08 -2.65 10.05
N SER A 70 21.59 -1.49 9.68
CA SER A 70 20.87 -0.58 8.79
C SER A 70 20.77 -1.21 7.41
N TRP A 71 19.68 -0.93 6.75
CA TRP A 71 19.42 -1.39 5.40
C TRP A 71 19.08 -0.21 4.49
N TYR A 72 19.38 -0.35 3.23
CA TYR A 72 19.00 0.62 2.21
C TYR A 72 18.72 -0.07 0.88
N PHE A 73 17.95 0.58 0.06
CA PHE A 73 17.73 0.18 -1.33
C PHE A 73 17.54 1.42 -2.20
N TYR A 74 17.81 1.26 -3.45
CA TYR A 74 17.43 2.22 -4.48
C TYR A 74 17.14 1.48 -5.78
N SER A 75 16.20 2.02 -6.54
CA SER A 75 15.80 1.46 -7.82
C SER A 75 15.43 2.55 -8.80
N CYS A 76 15.63 2.25 -10.07
CA CYS A 76 15.21 3.06 -11.20
C CYS A 76 14.42 2.17 -12.14
N SER A 77 13.31 2.65 -12.64
CA SER A 77 12.45 1.93 -13.57
C SER A 77 12.11 2.81 -14.77
N ILE A 78 12.08 2.18 -15.93
CA ILE A 78 11.60 2.79 -17.16
C ILE A 78 10.61 1.81 -17.77
N ASN A 79 9.43 2.30 -18.10
CA ASN A 79 8.46 1.52 -18.85
C ASN A 79 7.86 2.33 -19.97
N LYS A 80 7.47 1.65 -21.03
CA LYS A 80 6.85 2.26 -22.20
C LYS A 80 5.73 1.39 -22.71
N SER A 81 4.61 2.05 -23.01
CA SER A 81 3.45 1.41 -23.63
C SER A 81 3.43 1.64 -25.14
N PHE A 82 3.11 0.59 -25.87
CA PHE A 82 3.01 0.52 -27.31
C PHE A 82 1.63 -0.03 -27.73
N LEU A 83 1.30 0.06 -28.99
CA LEU A 83 0.11 -0.57 -29.58
C LEU A 83 -1.20 -0.17 -28.87
N ASN A 84 -1.40 1.12 -28.61
CA ASN A 84 -2.55 1.64 -27.88
C ASN A 84 -2.72 0.96 -26.50
N ASP A 85 -1.61 0.89 -25.75
CA ASP A 85 -1.52 0.31 -24.39
C ASP A 85 -1.73 -1.20 -24.34
N ARG A 86 -1.63 -1.88 -25.48
CA ARG A 86 -1.68 -3.35 -25.52
C ARG A 86 -0.36 -4.03 -25.15
N LEU A 87 0.77 -3.40 -25.49
CA LEU A 87 2.09 -3.90 -25.15
C LEU A 87 2.80 -2.92 -24.21
N THR A 88 3.22 -3.39 -23.05
CA THR A 88 4.05 -2.63 -22.13
C THR A 88 5.37 -3.35 -21.94
N VAL A 89 6.47 -2.64 -22.16
CA VAL A 89 7.83 -3.12 -21.90
C VAL A 89 8.39 -2.30 -20.76
N ALA A 90 8.99 -2.98 -19.78
CA ALA A 90 9.59 -2.33 -18.63
C ALA A 90 10.99 -2.88 -18.34
N ALA A 91 11.87 -1.98 -17.90
CA ALA A 91 13.18 -2.28 -17.36
C ALA A 91 13.25 -1.74 -15.93
N ASN A 92 13.72 -2.56 -15.02
CA ASN A 92 13.94 -2.18 -13.62
C ASN A 92 15.38 -2.47 -13.22
N PHE A 93 16.01 -1.48 -12.61
CA PHE A 93 17.39 -1.49 -12.16
C PHE A 93 17.38 -1.29 -10.65
N SER A 94 17.83 -2.26 -9.88
CA SER A 94 17.87 -2.15 -8.43
C SER A 94 19.30 -2.30 -7.93
N ASN A 95 19.71 -1.40 -7.03
CA ASN A 95 21.01 -1.41 -6.34
C ASN A 95 22.22 -1.53 -7.28
N MET A 96 22.19 -0.91 -8.46
CA MET A 96 23.19 -1.10 -9.53
C MET A 96 24.63 -0.76 -9.10
N PHE A 97 24.80 0.18 -8.17
CA PHE A 97 26.11 0.60 -7.65
C PHE A 97 26.58 -0.21 -6.43
N THR A 98 25.70 -1.09 -5.91
CA THR A 98 26.02 -1.92 -4.73
C THR A 98 26.00 -3.38 -5.15
N GLU A 99 27.19 -3.99 -5.20
CA GLU A 99 27.29 -5.39 -5.63
C GLU A 99 26.72 -6.35 -4.59
N TYR A 100 27.04 -6.11 -3.31
CA TYR A 100 26.59 -6.96 -2.21
C TYR A 100 26.06 -6.09 -1.07
N LEU A 101 24.93 -6.49 -0.53
CA LEU A 101 24.44 -6.04 0.77
C LEU A 101 24.97 -7.01 1.83
N ARG A 102 25.52 -6.44 2.92
CA ARG A 102 26.00 -7.21 4.07
C ARG A 102 25.04 -6.98 5.22
N PHE A 103 24.61 -8.05 5.82
CA PHE A 103 23.82 -8.02 7.05
C PHE A 103 24.66 -8.66 8.15
N LYS A 104 25.03 -7.86 9.14
CA LYS A 104 25.81 -8.29 10.29
C LYS A 104 24.93 -8.18 11.52
N GLN A 105 24.68 -9.29 12.16
CA GLN A 105 23.96 -9.33 13.43
C GLN A 105 24.93 -9.76 14.49
N THR A 106 25.06 -8.98 15.57
CA THR A 106 25.87 -9.32 16.72
C THR A 106 24.94 -9.49 17.92
N ILE A 107 24.96 -10.65 18.50
CA ILE A 107 24.26 -11.00 19.75
C ILE A 107 25.31 -11.07 20.84
N SER A 108 25.12 -10.29 21.90
CA SER A 108 26.01 -10.28 23.05
C SER A 108 25.24 -10.76 24.28
N SER A 109 25.78 -11.75 24.96
CA SER A 109 25.28 -12.28 26.22
C SER A 109 26.40 -12.28 27.25
N THR A 110 26.08 -12.55 28.50
CA THR A 110 27.05 -12.59 29.61
C THR A 110 28.21 -13.57 29.34
N ASN A 111 27.93 -14.67 28.62
CA ASN A 111 28.89 -15.77 28.44
C ASN A 111 29.36 -15.95 26.99
N PHE A 112 28.80 -15.24 26.02
CA PHE A 112 29.22 -15.37 24.62
C PHE A 112 28.89 -14.13 23.80
N ILE A 113 29.68 -13.95 22.74
CA ILE A 113 29.39 -13.01 21.65
C ILE A 113 29.30 -13.80 20.37
N SER A 114 28.18 -13.70 19.69
CA SER A 114 27.96 -14.33 18.39
C SER A 114 27.80 -13.26 17.32
N THR A 115 28.58 -13.38 16.27
CA THR A 115 28.46 -12.49 15.09
C THR A 115 28.10 -13.32 13.88
N ASN A 116 26.94 -13.08 13.32
CA ASN A 116 26.50 -13.65 12.05
C ASN A 116 26.63 -12.57 10.97
N SER A 117 27.27 -12.91 9.85
CA SER A 117 27.40 -12.01 8.70
C SER A 117 26.99 -12.73 7.43
N VAL A 118 25.99 -12.20 6.78
CA VAL A 118 25.46 -12.74 5.53
C VAL A 118 25.62 -11.70 4.43
N ARG A 119 26.06 -12.14 3.27
CA ARG A 119 26.21 -11.30 2.07
C ARG A 119 25.23 -11.75 1.01
N TYR A 120 24.45 -10.81 0.50
CA TYR A 120 23.52 -11.06 -0.59
C TYR A 120 23.92 -10.26 -1.83
N PRO A 121 23.92 -10.85 -3.03
CA PRO A 121 24.05 -10.08 -4.26
C PRO A 121 22.85 -9.13 -4.37
N SER A 122 23.12 -7.86 -4.52
CA SER A 122 22.06 -6.84 -4.46
C SER A 122 21.74 -6.23 -5.82
N ARG A 123 22.67 -6.29 -6.76
CA ARG A 123 22.41 -5.83 -8.12
C ARG A 123 21.34 -6.68 -8.77
N ARG A 124 20.31 -6.03 -9.27
CA ARG A 124 19.27 -6.71 -10.03
C ARG A 124 18.89 -5.89 -11.24
N LEU A 125 18.91 -6.53 -12.38
CA LEU A 125 18.38 -6.03 -13.62
C LEU A 125 17.22 -6.94 -14.04
N MET A 126 16.06 -6.35 -14.26
CA MET A 126 14.86 -7.10 -14.65
C MET A 126 14.22 -6.42 -15.86
N PHE A 127 13.95 -7.22 -16.88
CA PHE A 127 13.15 -6.83 -18.03
C PHE A 127 11.83 -7.58 -17.98
N SER A 128 10.76 -6.88 -18.28
CA SER A 128 9.44 -7.49 -18.37
C SER A 128 8.68 -6.95 -19.58
N GLY A 129 7.89 -7.82 -20.19
CA GLY A 129 6.97 -7.50 -21.26
C GLY A 129 5.59 -8.02 -20.90
N SER A 130 4.58 -7.18 -21.06
CA SER A 130 3.18 -7.54 -20.85
C SER A 130 2.38 -7.21 -22.10
N TYR A 131 1.66 -8.19 -22.62
CA TYR A 131 0.79 -8.02 -23.77
C TYR A 131 -0.65 -8.34 -23.40
N ARG A 132 -1.54 -7.36 -23.65
CA ARG A 132 -2.98 -7.50 -23.36
C ARG A 132 -3.69 -8.01 -24.59
N ILE A 133 -4.32 -9.16 -24.49
CA ILE A 133 -5.14 -9.78 -25.53
C ILE A 133 -6.61 -9.49 -25.23
N GLY A 134 -7.36 -9.07 -26.22
CA GLY A 134 -8.80 -8.74 -26.13
C GLY A 134 -9.08 -7.27 -25.80
N ASP A 135 -10.34 -6.86 -26.05
CA ASP A 135 -10.82 -5.50 -25.76
C ASP A 135 -11.56 -5.51 -24.40
N LEU A 136 -11.05 -4.77 -23.45
CA LEU A 136 -11.72 -4.51 -22.16
C LEU A 136 -12.90 -3.52 -22.28
N LYS A 137 -13.36 -3.22 -23.47
CA LYS A 137 -14.60 -2.48 -23.74
C LYS A 137 -15.81 -3.44 -23.83
N ALA A 138 -15.92 -4.40 -22.95
CA ALA A 138 -17.23 -4.86 -22.57
C ALA A 138 -17.88 -3.68 -21.82
N ALA A 139 -18.60 -2.84 -22.56
CA ALA A 139 -19.52 -1.91 -21.95
C ALA A 139 -20.38 -2.75 -21.00
N VAL A 140 -20.20 -2.54 -19.72
CA VAL A 140 -21.15 -3.02 -18.73
C VAL A 140 -22.45 -2.32 -19.11
N LYS A 141 -23.29 -2.99 -19.91
CA LYS A 141 -24.64 -2.58 -20.17
C LYS A 141 -25.26 -2.51 -18.78
N LYS A 142 -25.42 -1.28 -18.25
CA LYS A 142 -26.26 -1.07 -17.09
C LYS A 142 -27.59 -1.74 -17.45
N ALA A 143 -27.87 -2.86 -16.84
CA ALA A 143 -29.20 -3.42 -16.88
C ALA A 143 -30.09 -2.36 -16.26
N ASN A 144 -30.92 -1.71 -17.08
CA ASN A 144 -32.01 -0.89 -16.61
C ASN A 144 -32.92 -1.83 -15.81
N ARG A 145 -32.71 -1.84 -14.49
CA ARG A 145 -33.72 -2.37 -13.57
C ARG A 145 -34.80 -1.32 -13.42
N SER A 146 -35.63 -1.15 -14.42
CA SER A 146 -37.00 -0.71 -14.20
C SER A 146 -37.77 -1.97 -13.78
N ILE A 147 -37.99 -2.12 -12.50
CA ILE A 147 -39.00 -3.02 -11.99
C ILE A 147 -40.32 -2.30 -12.25
N GLU A 148 -40.95 -2.57 -13.36
CA GLU A 148 -42.35 -2.25 -13.57
C GLU A 148 -43.14 -3.23 -12.71
N ASN A 149 -43.69 -2.74 -11.59
CA ASN A 149 -44.63 -3.49 -10.78
C ASN A 149 -46.00 -3.44 -11.46
N ASP A 150 -46.29 -4.42 -12.26
CA ASP A 150 -47.62 -4.64 -12.86
C ASP A 150 -48.66 -5.21 -11.88
N ASP A 151 -48.35 -5.29 -10.59
CA ASP A 151 -49.22 -5.87 -9.57
C ASP A 151 -50.09 -4.84 -8.80
N VAL A 152 -50.33 -3.66 -9.35
CA VAL A 152 -51.39 -2.81 -8.80
C VAL A 152 -52.73 -3.26 -9.38
N LYS A 153 -53.32 -4.30 -8.77
CA LYS A 153 -54.72 -4.61 -8.94
C LYS A 153 -55.56 -3.35 -8.67
N GLN A 154 -56.22 -2.89 -9.70
CA GLN A 154 -57.25 -1.88 -9.67
C GLN A 154 -58.41 -2.34 -8.76
N GLY A 155 -58.36 -1.92 -7.48
CA GLY A 155 -59.45 -2.13 -6.54
C GLY A 155 -60.58 -1.17 -6.85
N ASN A 156 -61.68 -1.80 -7.17
CA ASN A 156 -63.01 -1.28 -7.50
C ASN A 156 -63.49 -0.18 -6.54
N THR A 157 -63.98 0.91 -7.10
CA THR A 157 -64.71 1.99 -6.48
C THR A 157 -65.93 1.47 -5.73
N GLY A 158 -65.95 1.67 -4.41
CA GLY A 158 -67.10 1.55 -3.54
C GLY A 158 -67.21 2.79 -2.66
N SER A 159 -68.17 3.60 -2.97
CA SER A 159 -68.62 4.76 -2.21
C SER A 159 -68.97 4.39 -0.77
N GLY A 160 -68.50 5.17 0.21
CA GLY A 160 -68.89 5.07 1.63
C GLY A 160 -68.41 6.25 2.43
N GLN A 161 -69.29 7.16 2.63
CA GLN A 161 -69.27 8.35 3.44
C GLN A 161 -69.14 7.98 4.92
N GLY A 162 -68.31 8.72 5.70
CA GLY A 162 -68.48 8.73 7.16
C GLY A 162 -67.27 9.05 8.00
N SER A 163 -67.15 10.32 8.43
CA SER A 163 -67.03 10.74 9.82
C SER A 163 -65.73 10.40 10.63
N ASN A 164 -64.91 11.40 10.86
CA ASN A 164 -64.58 11.97 12.20
C ASN A 164 -63.81 11.13 13.23
N GLY A 165 -62.76 11.79 13.83
CA GLY A 165 -62.20 11.45 15.16
C GLY A 165 -60.71 11.11 15.12
N GLY A 166 -59.83 11.95 15.39
CA GLY A 166 -59.32 12.46 16.67
C GLY A 166 -58.48 11.43 17.40
N GLY A 167 -57.23 11.77 17.73
CA GLY A 167 -56.53 10.99 18.74
C GLY A 167 -55.00 10.94 18.62
N THR A 168 -54.41 11.86 19.26
CA THR A 168 -53.08 11.99 19.85
C THR A 168 -52.46 10.76 20.49
N GLN A 169 -51.12 10.87 20.63
CA GLN A 169 -50.21 10.28 21.64
C GLN A 169 -49.41 9.05 21.19
N GLN A 170 -48.09 9.15 21.16
CA GLN A 170 -47.08 9.39 22.20
C GLN A 170 -46.48 8.06 22.73
N GLY A 171 -45.17 8.01 22.75
CA GLY A 171 -44.38 7.14 23.59
C GLY A 171 -43.81 5.93 22.90
N GLY A 172 -42.55 5.62 22.94
CA GLY A 172 -41.55 5.77 23.96
C GLY A 172 -40.76 4.49 24.04
N GLY A 173 -39.46 4.56 24.03
CA GLY A 173 -38.63 3.78 24.94
C GLY A 173 -38.15 2.43 24.50
N GLY A 174 -36.83 2.27 24.43
CA GLY A 174 -36.04 1.44 25.32
C GLY A 174 -35.38 0.22 24.68
N ALA A 175 -34.11 0.28 24.56
CA ALA A 175 -33.07 -0.54 25.18
C ALA A 175 -33.14 -2.07 25.04
N GLN A 176 -32.19 -2.65 24.42
CA GLN A 176 -31.13 -3.53 24.98
C GLN A 176 -30.05 -3.75 23.93
#